data_f13f9e37a0695291f4c6b211e6671fdb
#
_entry.id   f13f9e37a0695291f4c6b211e6671fdb
#
_cell.length_a   1.000
_cell.length_b   1.000
_cell.length_c   1.000
_cell.angle_alpha   90.00
_cell.angle_beta   90.00
_cell.angle_gamma   90.00
#
_symmetry.space_group_name_H-M   'P 1'
#
loop_
_entity.id
_entity.type
_entity.pdbx_description
1 polymer ?
#
loop_
_entity_poly.entity_id
_entity_poly.type
_entity_poly.pdbx_seq_one_letter_code
_entity_poly.pdbx_strand_id
1 'polypeptide(L)'
;MKRIPWILAWFRLALAPIFPIGYFLGANGWLYVVVLLAGIFSDIFDGILARRWNCSTPALRRLDGNIDTVFYSSAGIVAALLHGAFLAPWRVAIGVMFAFMIAQNVTNIVRYGRQPSYHMYSGKLWSIALVVTLIGLFLNHPSAWALGIMIALGIYNSFEDIIASLVLPTPMTDIPTVFHAIEMSKRMRS
;
A
#
# COMPACT_ATOMS: atom_id res chain seq x y z
N MET A 1 15.11 -7.97 21.71
CA MET A 1 14.53 -8.53 20.49
C MET A 1 13.18 -7.88 20.10
N LYS A 2 12.27 -7.55 21.03
CA LYS A 2 10.94 -6.92 20.71
C LYS A 2 11.00 -5.53 20.05
N ARG A 3 12.16 -4.85 20.02
CA ARG A 3 12.33 -3.52 19.41
C ARG A 3 12.71 -3.56 17.93
N ILE A 4 13.10 -4.71 17.40
CA ILE A 4 13.62 -4.80 16.01
C ILE A 4 12.55 -4.44 14.97
N PRO A 5 11.27 -4.88 15.05
CA PRO A 5 10.25 -4.45 14.11
C PRO A 5 10.04 -2.93 14.09
N TRP A 6 10.12 -2.27 15.25
CA TRP A 6 10.07 -0.81 15.34
C TRP A 6 11.26 -0.14 14.64
N ILE A 7 12.46 -0.68 14.80
CA ILE A 7 13.67 -0.15 14.15
C ILE A 7 13.55 -0.28 12.63
N LEU A 8 13.03 -1.42 12.11
CA LEU A 8 12.84 -1.63 10.69
C LEU A 8 11.78 -0.68 10.11
N ALA A 9 10.69 -0.45 10.83
CA ALA A 9 9.70 0.55 10.43
C ALA A 9 10.30 1.97 10.35
N TRP A 10 11.06 2.40 11.37
CA TRP A 10 11.75 3.69 11.35
C TRP A 10 12.83 3.78 10.27
N PHE A 11 13.54 2.68 9.99
CA PHE A 11 14.48 2.60 8.86
C PHE A 11 13.78 2.88 7.54
N ARG A 12 12.61 2.28 7.29
CA ARG A 12 11.80 2.54 6.09
C ARG A 12 11.37 4.00 6.01
N LEU A 13 10.97 4.61 7.13
CA LEU A 13 10.65 6.04 7.15
C LEU A 13 11.87 6.90 6.80
N ALA A 14 13.06 6.53 7.28
CA ALA A 14 14.30 7.23 6.96
C ALA A 14 14.71 7.08 5.48
N LEU A 15 14.28 6.03 4.80
CA LEU A 15 14.49 5.85 3.36
C LEU A 15 13.58 6.74 2.50
N ALA A 16 12.38 7.11 2.98
CA ALA A 16 11.40 7.87 2.20
C ALA A 16 11.94 9.20 1.64
N PRO A 17 12.67 10.05 2.40
CA PRO A 17 13.22 11.29 1.86
C PRO A 17 14.32 11.11 0.82
N ILE A 18 14.90 9.92 0.67
CA ILE A 18 15.92 9.65 -0.35
C ILE A 18 15.32 9.80 -1.77
N PHE A 19 14.04 9.49 -1.96
CA PHE A 19 13.38 9.67 -3.26
C PHE A 19 13.40 11.13 -3.72
N PRO A 20 12.81 12.11 -2.99
CA PRO A 20 12.84 13.49 -3.41
C PRO A 20 14.25 14.09 -3.41
N ILE A 21 15.10 13.76 -2.45
CA ILE A 21 16.49 14.24 -2.43
C ILE A 21 17.21 13.75 -3.70
N GLY A 22 17.10 12.45 -4.04
CA GLY A 22 17.69 11.90 -5.26
C GLY A 22 17.19 12.59 -6.52
N TYR A 23 15.90 12.95 -6.58
CA TYR A 23 15.32 13.70 -7.70
C TYR A 23 16.01 15.06 -7.88
N PHE A 24 16.15 15.84 -6.81
CA PHE A 24 16.81 17.15 -6.88
C PHE A 24 18.32 17.06 -7.17
N LEU A 25 18.96 15.96 -6.81
CA LEU A 25 20.38 15.71 -7.10
C LEU A 25 20.62 15.04 -8.47
N GLY A 26 19.58 14.76 -9.25
CA GLY A 26 19.69 14.10 -10.55
C GLY A 26 20.19 12.65 -10.44
N ALA A 27 19.82 11.94 -9.37
CA ALA A 27 20.22 10.55 -9.17
C ALA A 27 19.69 9.64 -10.29
N ASN A 28 20.44 8.57 -10.59
CA ASN A 28 20.01 7.60 -11.58
C ASN A 28 18.92 6.67 -11.03
N GLY A 29 18.17 6.03 -11.93
CA GLY A 29 17.03 5.18 -11.58
C GLY A 29 17.37 4.00 -10.68
N TRP A 30 18.60 3.49 -10.75
CA TRP A 30 19.05 2.38 -9.88
C TRP A 30 19.06 2.73 -8.39
N LEU A 31 19.35 4.00 -8.03
CA LEU A 31 19.24 4.43 -6.65
C LEU A 31 17.83 4.22 -6.12
N TYR A 32 16.81 4.64 -6.88
CA TYR A 32 15.41 4.50 -6.48
C TYR A 32 14.98 3.05 -6.37
N VAL A 33 15.44 2.19 -7.29
CA VAL A 33 15.16 0.75 -7.23
C VAL A 33 15.78 0.12 -5.98
N VAL A 34 17.03 0.45 -5.66
CA VAL A 34 17.70 -0.07 -4.46
C VAL A 34 16.98 0.38 -3.19
N VAL A 35 16.60 1.67 -3.11
CA VAL A 35 15.85 2.21 -1.96
C VAL A 35 14.49 1.55 -1.84
N LEU A 36 13.77 1.37 -2.97
CA LEU A 36 12.47 0.70 -3.00
C LEU A 36 12.59 -0.74 -2.49
N LEU A 37 13.56 -1.51 -2.99
CA LEU A 37 13.79 -2.88 -2.57
C LEU A 37 14.20 -2.96 -1.09
N ALA A 38 15.07 -2.07 -0.62
CA ALA A 38 15.44 -2.00 0.79
C ALA A 38 14.23 -1.77 1.70
N GLY A 39 13.29 -0.88 1.29
CA GLY A 39 12.03 -0.66 2.00
C GLY A 39 11.15 -1.90 2.03
N ILE A 40 10.98 -2.58 0.89
CA ILE A 40 10.19 -3.82 0.77
C ILE A 40 10.77 -4.94 1.64
N PHE A 41 12.08 -5.16 1.58
CA PHE A 41 12.73 -6.16 2.44
C PHE A 41 12.57 -5.83 3.92
N SER A 42 12.71 -4.55 4.30
CA SER A 42 12.46 -4.09 5.67
C SER A 42 11.05 -4.44 6.13
N ASP A 43 10.01 -4.23 5.29
CA ASP A 43 8.62 -4.55 5.58
C ASP A 43 8.36 -6.05 5.74
N ILE A 44 8.91 -6.85 4.81
CA ILE A 44 8.78 -8.31 4.89
C ILE A 44 9.41 -8.84 6.18
N PHE A 45 10.62 -8.35 6.50
CA PHE A 45 11.35 -8.80 7.69
C PHE A 45 10.69 -8.37 8.98
N ASP A 46 10.19 -7.13 9.09
CA ASP A 46 9.53 -6.68 10.32
C ASP A 46 8.23 -7.47 10.57
N GLY A 47 7.45 -7.75 9.51
CA GLY A 47 6.25 -8.57 9.60
C GLY A 47 6.55 -10.03 10.02
N ILE A 48 7.60 -10.64 9.49
CA ILE A 48 8.02 -12.01 9.89
C ILE A 48 8.47 -12.01 11.36
N LEU A 49 9.32 -11.06 11.75
CA LEU A 49 9.86 -10.97 13.11
C LEU A 49 8.78 -10.63 14.13
N ALA A 50 7.83 -9.74 13.79
CA ALA A 50 6.73 -9.38 14.66
C ALA A 50 5.84 -10.60 14.97
N ARG A 51 5.56 -11.44 13.97
CA ARG A 51 4.82 -12.70 14.14
C ARG A 51 5.62 -13.72 14.94
N ARG A 52 6.90 -13.94 14.58
CA ARG A 52 7.76 -14.94 15.23
C ARG A 52 7.97 -14.66 16.72
N TRP A 53 8.02 -13.39 17.11
CA TRP A 53 8.26 -12.99 18.52
C TRP A 53 7.00 -12.57 19.25
N ASN A 54 5.81 -12.78 18.68
CA ASN A 54 4.52 -12.40 19.26
C ASN A 54 4.50 -10.95 19.78
N CYS A 55 5.14 -10.02 19.04
CA CYS A 55 5.19 -8.60 19.41
C CYS A 55 4.39 -7.69 18.46
N SER A 56 3.51 -8.27 17.64
CA SER A 56 2.59 -7.53 16.77
C SER A 56 1.51 -6.84 17.63
N THR A 57 1.68 -5.54 17.86
CA THR A 57 0.71 -4.71 18.59
C THR A 57 -0.14 -3.89 17.61
N PRO A 58 -1.38 -3.49 18.00
CA PRO A 58 -2.17 -2.58 17.16
C PRO A 58 -1.48 -1.23 16.89
N ALA A 59 -0.63 -0.77 17.81
CA ALA A 59 0.16 0.44 17.62
C ALA A 59 1.24 0.27 16.55
N LEU A 60 1.96 -0.86 16.58
CA LEU A 60 2.98 -1.17 15.56
C LEU A 60 2.36 -1.28 14.16
N ARG A 61 1.23 -2.00 14.03
CA ARG A 61 0.51 -2.13 12.75
C ARG A 61 0.05 -0.79 12.17
N ARG A 62 -0.43 0.13 13.03
CA ARG A 62 -0.84 1.48 12.59
C ARG A 62 0.36 2.32 12.16
N LEU A 63 1.45 2.25 12.91
CA LEU A 63 2.68 2.96 12.57
C LEU A 63 3.22 2.46 11.22
N ASP A 64 3.26 1.16 11.04
CA ASP A 64 3.71 0.48 9.81
C ASP A 64 2.89 0.95 8.60
N GLY A 65 1.57 0.88 8.64
CA GLY A 65 0.72 1.35 7.55
C GLY A 65 0.88 2.85 7.24
N ASN A 66 1.13 3.70 8.26
CA ASN A 66 1.41 5.12 8.04
C ASN A 66 2.77 5.32 7.37
N ILE A 67 3.79 4.59 7.80
CA ILE A 67 5.14 4.63 7.21
C ILE A 67 5.11 4.15 5.76
N ASP A 68 4.39 3.07 5.47
CA ASP A 68 4.21 2.58 4.10
C ASP A 68 3.56 3.63 3.22
N THR A 69 2.53 4.29 3.73
CA THR A 69 1.88 5.37 3.00
C THR A 69 2.86 6.49 2.64
N VAL A 70 3.70 6.93 3.58
CA VAL A 70 4.71 7.97 3.34
C VAL A 70 5.76 7.47 2.34
N PHE A 71 6.26 6.25 2.53
CA PHE A 71 7.31 5.66 1.71
C PHE A 71 6.87 5.51 0.25
N TYR A 72 5.75 4.82 0.00
CA TYR A 72 5.25 4.59 -1.36
C TYR A 72 4.71 5.88 -2.01
N SER A 73 4.17 6.82 -1.23
CA SER A 73 3.79 8.14 -1.76
C SER A 73 5.01 8.92 -2.22
N SER A 74 6.11 8.92 -1.47
CA SER A 74 7.37 9.57 -1.86
C SER A 74 7.91 8.98 -3.16
N ALA A 75 7.93 7.66 -3.29
CA ALA A 75 8.34 6.96 -4.51
C ALA A 75 7.42 7.29 -5.69
N GLY A 76 6.10 7.25 -5.48
CA GLY A 76 5.10 7.53 -6.51
C GLY A 76 5.14 8.97 -7.02
N ILE A 77 5.33 9.96 -6.13
CA ILE A 77 5.47 11.37 -6.50
C ILE A 77 6.72 11.55 -7.37
N VAL A 78 7.86 11.00 -6.96
CA VAL A 78 9.10 11.12 -7.74
C VAL A 78 8.97 10.41 -9.10
N ALA A 79 8.38 9.22 -9.15
CA ALA A 79 8.10 8.54 -10.41
C ALA A 79 7.18 9.38 -11.32
N ALA A 80 6.19 10.07 -10.76
CA ALA A 80 5.29 10.96 -11.51
C ALA A 80 6.02 12.21 -12.03
N LEU A 81 6.93 12.78 -11.27
CA LEU A 81 7.76 13.91 -11.71
C LEU A 81 8.71 13.53 -12.84
N LEU A 82 9.30 12.33 -12.77
CA LEU A 82 10.22 11.81 -13.79
C LEU A 82 9.50 11.42 -15.08
N HIS A 83 8.27 10.90 -15.00
CA HIS A 83 7.55 10.31 -16.14
C HIS A 83 6.19 10.97 -16.41
N GLY A 84 6.06 12.26 -16.16
CA GLY A 84 4.80 13.00 -16.32
C GLY A 84 4.17 12.86 -17.72
N ALA A 85 4.98 12.88 -18.78
CA ALA A 85 4.50 12.70 -20.16
C ALA A 85 3.87 11.32 -20.40
N PHE A 86 4.47 10.24 -19.86
CA PHE A 86 3.93 8.89 -19.93
C PHE A 86 2.64 8.74 -19.11
N LEU A 87 2.56 9.38 -17.96
CA LEU A 87 1.41 9.30 -17.06
C LEU A 87 0.24 10.21 -17.45
N ALA A 88 0.49 11.24 -18.28
CA ALA A 88 -0.52 12.22 -18.67
C ALA A 88 -1.79 11.60 -19.30
N PRO A 89 -1.71 10.60 -20.22
CA PRO A 89 -2.90 9.93 -20.76
C PRO A 89 -3.69 9.16 -19.68
N TRP A 90 -3.04 8.73 -18.60
CA TRP A 90 -3.62 7.92 -17.55
C TRP A 90 -4.19 8.73 -16.37
N ARG A 91 -4.07 10.08 -16.41
CA ARG A 91 -4.44 10.95 -15.30
C ARG A 91 -5.87 10.74 -14.77
N VAL A 92 -6.83 10.48 -15.67
CA VAL A 92 -8.23 10.23 -15.28
C VAL A 92 -8.34 8.89 -14.55
N ALA A 93 -7.75 7.82 -15.10
CA ALA A 93 -7.78 6.50 -14.48
C ALA A 93 -7.05 6.48 -13.12
N ILE A 94 -5.91 7.17 -13.02
CA ILE A 94 -5.19 7.37 -11.75
C ILE A 94 -6.06 8.16 -10.76
N GLY A 95 -6.72 9.23 -11.21
CA GLY A 95 -7.64 10.02 -10.40
C GLY A 95 -8.81 9.20 -9.87
N VAL A 96 -9.41 8.34 -10.72
CA VAL A 96 -10.47 7.40 -10.31
C VAL A 96 -9.96 6.42 -9.25
N MET A 97 -8.76 5.84 -9.43
CA MET A 97 -8.16 4.95 -8.44
C MET A 97 -8.00 5.66 -7.08
N PHE A 98 -7.45 6.88 -7.07
CA PHE A 98 -7.33 7.66 -5.83
C PHE A 98 -8.68 8.02 -5.22
N ALA A 99 -9.69 8.32 -6.04
CA ALA A 99 -11.04 8.59 -5.55
C ALA A 99 -11.63 7.36 -4.83
N PHE A 100 -11.44 6.15 -5.36
CA PHE A 100 -11.83 4.91 -4.68
C PHE A 100 -11.04 4.67 -3.39
N MET A 101 -9.74 4.94 -3.36
CA MET A 101 -8.93 4.84 -2.14
C MET A 101 -9.39 5.84 -1.06
N ILE A 102 -9.74 7.05 -1.45
CA ILE A 102 -10.30 8.05 -0.51
C ILE A 102 -11.67 7.59 -0.03
N ALA A 103 -12.56 7.14 -0.91
CA ALA A 103 -13.89 6.64 -0.56
C ALA A 103 -13.81 5.46 0.43
N GLN A 104 -12.89 4.52 0.21
CA GLN A 104 -12.58 3.43 1.13
C GLN A 104 -12.20 3.95 2.51
N ASN A 105 -11.22 4.88 2.57
CA ASN A 105 -10.76 5.46 3.83
C ASN A 105 -11.89 6.18 4.57
N VAL A 106 -12.67 6.99 3.86
CA VAL A 106 -13.83 7.71 4.42
C VAL A 106 -14.87 6.72 4.95
N THR A 107 -15.22 5.69 4.18
CA THR A 107 -16.17 4.65 4.60
C THR A 107 -15.72 3.99 5.90
N ASN A 108 -14.44 3.61 5.99
CA ASN A 108 -13.87 2.97 7.16
C ASN A 108 -13.90 3.87 8.41
N ILE A 109 -13.52 5.14 8.24
CA ILE A 109 -13.51 6.11 9.34
C ILE A 109 -14.94 6.43 9.81
N VAL A 110 -15.88 6.67 8.87
CA VAL A 110 -17.29 6.98 9.21
C VAL A 110 -17.94 5.81 9.92
N ARG A 111 -17.66 4.57 9.46
CA ARG A 111 -18.34 3.39 10.00
C ARG A 111 -17.74 2.88 11.30
N TYR A 112 -16.42 2.95 11.45
CA TYR A 112 -15.70 2.31 12.55
C TYR A 112 -14.89 3.27 13.42
N GLY A 113 -14.76 4.56 13.04
CA GLY A 113 -13.87 5.50 13.70
C GLY A 113 -12.37 5.18 13.54
N ARG A 114 -12.03 4.16 12.75
CA ARG A 114 -10.65 3.69 12.52
C ARG A 114 -10.54 2.88 11.22
N GLN A 115 -9.31 2.70 10.75
CA GLN A 115 -9.02 1.81 9.61
C GLN A 115 -9.02 0.34 10.09
N PRO A 116 -9.78 -0.56 9.44
CA PRO A 116 -9.63 -2.00 9.62
C PRO A 116 -8.35 -2.50 8.94
N SER A 117 -7.91 -3.72 9.27
CA SER A 117 -6.73 -4.36 8.64
C SER A 117 -7.17 -5.66 7.98
N TYR A 118 -7.90 -5.56 6.89
CA TYR A 118 -8.48 -6.75 6.24
C TYR A 118 -7.43 -7.67 5.59
N HIS A 119 -6.31 -7.13 5.07
CA HIS A 119 -5.24 -7.90 4.41
C HIS A 119 -5.73 -8.81 3.26
N MET A 120 -6.67 -8.30 2.45
CA MET A 120 -7.24 -9.03 1.33
C MET A 120 -6.20 -9.43 0.28
N TYR A 121 -6.44 -10.51 -0.44
CA TYR A 121 -5.56 -10.95 -1.52
C TYR A 121 -5.41 -9.91 -2.63
N SER A 122 -6.49 -9.16 -2.95
CA SER A 122 -6.45 -8.06 -3.91
C SER A 122 -5.45 -6.98 -3.52
N GLY A 123 -5.36 -6.61 -2.23
CA GLY A 123 -4.39 -5.66 -1.74
C GLY A 123 -2.94 -6.13 -1.89
N LYS A 124 -2.68 -7.42 -1.67
CA LYS A 124 -1.35 -8.01 -1.89
C LYS A 124 -0.97 -7.98 -3.37
N LEU A 125 -1.90 -8.32 -4.26
CA LEU A 125 -1.67 -8.25 -5.71
C LEU A 125 -1.45 -6.81 -6.18
N TRP A 126 -2.22 -5.86 -5.64
CA TRP A 126 -2.03 -4.46 -5.93
C TRP A 126 -0.64 -3.96 -5.50
N SER A 127 -0.18 -4.33 -4.31
CA SER A 127 1.16 -3.97 -3.82
C SER A 127 2.27 -4.49 -4.74
N ILE A 128 2.16 -5.73 -5.23
CA ILE A 128 3.11 -6.30 -6.19
C ILE A 128 3.07 -5.51 -7.51
N ALA A 129 1.87 -5.23 -8.03
CA ALA A 129 1.72 -4.47 -9.28
C ALA A 129 2.26 -3.04 -9.15
N LEU A 130 2.08 -2.38 -7.99
CA LEU A 130 2.65 -1.08 -7.68
C LEU A 130 4.18 -1.12 -7.72
N VAL A 131 4.80 -2.10 -7.07
CA VAL A 131 6.26 -2.27 -7.05
C VAL A 131 6.81 -2.50 -8.46
N VAL A 132 6.20 -3.40 -9.23
CA VAL A 132 6.61 -3.67 -10.62
C VAL A 132 6.51 -2.41 -11.47
N THR A 133 5.43 -1.65 -11.31
CA THR A 133 5.22 -0.39 -12.04
C THR A 133 6.29 0.64 -11.67
N LEU A 134 6.58 0.82 -10.37
CA LEU A 134 7.60 1.76 -9.90
C LEU A 134 9.01 1.39 -10.38
N ILE A 135 9.37 0.10 -10.34
CA ILE A 135 10.66 -0.38 -10.86
C ILE A 135 10.78 -0.07 -12.36
N GLY A 136 9.74 -0.37 -13.14
CA GLY A 136 9.72 -0.05 -14.57
C GLY A 136 9.89 1.44 -14.84
N LEU A 137 9.20 2.30 -14.10
CA LEU A 137 9.35 3.75 -14.21
C LEU A 137 10.78 4.19 -13.85
N PHE A 138 11.32 3.78 -12.72
CA PHE A 138 12.66 4.18 -12.29
C PHE A 138 13.77 3.70 -13.22
N LEU A 139 13.61 2.55 -13.87
CA LEU A 139 14.58 2.04 -14.85
C LEU A 139 14.38 2.60 -16.28
N ASN A 140 13.51 3.59 -16.46
CA ASN A 140 13.15 4.14 -17.78
C ASN A 140 12.57 3.11 -18.77
N HIS A 141 11.89 2.09 -18.23
CA HIS A 141 11.12 1.09 -18.98
C HIS A 141 9.63 1.13 -18.60
N PRO A 142 8.94 2.27 -18.82
CA PRO A 142 7.53 2.40 -18.44
C PRO A 142 6.67 1.43 -19.26
N SER A 143 5.80 0.69 -18.58
CA SER A 143 4.89 -0.27 -19.19
C SER A 143 3.44 0.17 -18.98
N ALA A 144 2.71 0.43 -20.07
CA ALA A 144 1.29 0.76 -20.03
C ALA A 144 0.45 -0.39 -19.46
N TRP A 145 0.84 -1.64 -19.71
CA TRP A 145 0.17 -2.81 -19.16
C TRP A 145 0.37 -2.92 -17.64
N ALA A 146 1.60 -2.75 -17.14
CA ALA A 146 1.86 -2.78 -15.71
C ALA A 146 1.08 -1.68 -14.97
N LEU A 147 1.09 -0.46 -15.52
CA LEU A 147 0.33 0.67 -14.97
C LEU A 147 -1.18 0.40 -15.00
N GLY A 148 -1.74 -0.12 -16.11
CA GLY A 148 -3.16 -0.44 -16.23
C GLY A 148 -3.59 -1.52 -15.24
N ILE A 149 -2.80 -2.58 -15.09
CA ILE A 149 -3.05 -3.65 -14.09
C ILE A 149 -3.00 -3.08 -12.67
N MET A 150 -2.00 -2.26 -12.35
CA MET A 150 -1.87 -1.63 -11.03
C MET A 150 -3.10 -0.76 -10.70
N ILE A 151 -3.56 0.06 -11.65
CA ILE A 151 -4.75 0.90 -11.47
C ILE A 151 -6.00 0.03 -11.28
N ALA A 152 -6.21 -0.98 -12.10
CA ALA A 152 -7.36 -1.87 -12.03
C ALA A 152 -7.42 -2.61 -10.69
N LEU A 153 -6.28 -3.16 -10.25
CA LEU A 153 -6.16 -3.83 -8.95
C LEU A 153 -6.39 -2.87 -7.77
N GLY A 154 -5.92 -1.62 -7.87
CA GLY A 154 -6.16 -0.60 -6.84
C GLY A 154 -7.63 -0.25 -6.68
N ILE A 155 -8.34 -0.05 -7.80
CA ILE A 155 -9.79 0.19 -7.81
C ILE A 155 -10.53 -1.03 -7.23
N TYR A 156 -10.18 -2.23 -7.69
CA TYR A 156 -10.82 -3.47 -7.24
C TYR A 156 -10.61 -3.72 -5.74
N ASN A 157 -9.38 -3.54 -5.23
CA ASN A 157 -9.08 -3.67 -3.80
C ASN A 157 -9.89 -2.67 -2.95
N SER A 158 -9.95 -1.41 -3.38
CA SER A 158 -10.73 -0.40 -2.66
C SER A 158 -12.23 -0.71 -2.68
N PHE A 159 -12.74 -1.23 -3.78
CA PHE A 159 -14.12 -1.66 -3.90
C PHE A 159 -14.45 -2.85 -2.98
N GLU A 160 -13.58 -3.88 -2.94
CA GLU A 160 -13.74 -5.01 -2.01
C GLU A 160 -13.75 -4.55 -0.55
N ASP A 161 -12.83 -3.64 -0.17
CA ASP A 161 -12.74 -3.11 1.18
C ASP A 161 -14.01 -2.32 1.57
N ILE A 162 -14.52 -1.47 0.68
CA ILE A 162 -15.76 -0.72 0.90
C ILE A 162 -16.92 -1.69 1.16
N ILE A 163 -17.10 -2.71 0.31
CA ILE A 163 -18.17 -3.70 0.50
C ILE A 163 -18.02 -4.43 1.82
N ALA A 164 -16.81 -4.89 2.15
CA ALA A 164 -16.56 -5.58 3.41
C ALA A 164 -16.92 -4.68 4.61
N SER A 165 -16.54 -3.41 4.55
CA SER A 165 -16.86 -2.44 5.60
C SER A 165 -18.35 -2.13 5.71
N LEU A 166 -19.09 -2.17 4.62
CA LEU A 166 -20.54 -1.98 4.64
C LEU A 166 -21.31 -3.19 5.19
N VAL A 167 -20.79 -4.39 4.95
CA VAL A 167 -21.43 -5.65 5.33
C VAL A 167 -21.14 -6.06 6.78
N LEU A 168 -19.89 -5.87 7.24
CA LEU A 168 -19.47 -6.26 8.57
C LEU A 168 -19.96 -5.28 9.64
N PRO A 169 -20.46 -5.77 10.80
CA PRO A 169 -20.94 -4.90 11.89
C PRO A 169 -19.78 -4.26 12.68
N THR A 170 -18.61 -4.90 12.71
CA THR A 170 -17.43 -4.46 13.46
C THR A 170 -16.17 -4.56 12.60
N PRO A 171 -15.15 -3.71 12.87
CA PRO A 171 -13.89 -3.80 12.12
C PRO A 171 -13.15 -5.09 12.47
N MET A 172 -12.92 -5.93 11.48
CA MET A 172 -12.23 -7.21 11.59
C MET A 172 -10.81 -7.14 11.02
N THR A 173 -10.03 -8.20 11.25
CA THR A 173 -8.68 -8.36 10.72
C THR A 173 -8.59 -9.67 9.93
N ASP A 174 -7.66 -9.68 8.94
CA ASP A 174 -7.29 -10.89 8.20
C ASP A 174 -8.48 -11.55 7.47
N ILE A 175 -9.24 -10.77 6.71
CA ILE A 175 -10.32 -11.24 5.84
C ILE A 175 -9.78 -11.42 4.41
N PRO A 176 -9.69 -12.66 3.89
CA PRO A 176 -9.02 -12.93 2.62
C PRO A 176 -9.71 -12.30 1.40
N THR A 177 -11.07 -12.27 1.40
CA THR A 177 -11.88 -11.75 0.30
C THR A 177 -13.21 -11.20 0.81
N VAL A 178 -13.88 -10.40 -0.03
CA VAL A 178 -15.24 -9.90 0.26
C VAL A 178 -16.27 -11.02 0.49
N PHE A 179 -16.10 -12.18 -0.17
CA PHE A 179 -17.00 -13.33 0.03
C PHE A 179 -16.93 -13.86 1.46
N HIS A 180 -15.74 -13.93 2.05
CA HIS A 180 -15.58 -14.31 3.45
C HIS A 180 -16.22 -13.28 4.38
N ALA A 181 -16.11 -11.98 4.08
CA ALA A 181 -16.77 -10.93 4.84
C ALA A 181 -18.30 -11.10 4.85
N ILE A 182 -18.89 -11.42 3.68
CA ILE A 182 -20.34 -11.65 3.55
C ILE A 182 -20.78 -12.89 4.33
N GLU A 183 -20.01 -13.98 4.25
CA GLU A 183 -20.32 -15.22 4.98
C GLU A 183 -20.25 -15.00 6.50
N MET A 184 -19.20 -14.33 6.97
CA MET A 184 -19.04 -14.00 8.38
C MET A 184 -20.18 -13.09 8.88
N SER A 185 -20.59 -12.11 8.09
CA SER A 185 -21.73 -11.26 8.45
C SER A 185 -23.05 -12.02 8.58
N LYS A 186 -23.30 -13.00 7.70
CA LYS A 186 -24.48 -13.86 7.80
C LYS A 186 -24.47 -14.68 9.08
N ARG A 187 -23.32 -15.28 9.45
CA ARG A 187 -23.16 -16.08 10.70
C ARG A 187 -23.32 -15.24 11.97
N MET A 188 -23.00 -13.94 11.93
CA MET A 188 -23.15 -13.05 13.09
C MET A 188 -24.60 -12.54 13.27
N ARG A 189 -25.44 -12.69 12.26
CA ARG A 189 -26.86 -12.29 12.29
C ARG A 189 -27.82 -13.43 12.60
N SER A 190 -27.36 -14.69 12.44
CA SER A 190 -28.07 -15.92 12.87
C SER A 190 -27.84 -16.21 14.35
#